data_8f801e32b90e25614fe37ecc7e69d813
#
_entry.id   8f801e32b90e25614fe37ecc7e69d813
#
_cell.length_a   1.000
_cell.length_b   1.000
_cell.length_c   1.000
_cell.angle_alpha   90.00
_cell.angle_beta   90.00
_cell.angle_gamma   90.00
#
_symmetry.space_group_name_H-M   'P 1'
#
loop_
_entity.id
_entity.type
_entity.pdbx_description
1 polymer ?
#
loop_
_entity_poly.entity_id
_entity_poly.type
_entity_poly.pdbx_seq_one_letter_code
_entity_poly.pdbx_strand_id
1 'polypeptide(L)'
;MISLDFTNLFGHVFLASQMTPAVFDTVRADLTQNGVTFRANGSQMKFEGFTKVYKTDTDKKNTKLPVLKEGQQVELSAINPSQHFTQPPARYSEATLVKVLEENGVGRPSTYAPTIDTIQKRYYVKLNGRAFEPTELGEIVDDLIETFFPDIVNIDFTAQLESDLDEIAEQKEQWTGVIDRYYRPFEKELINADEKNRKNPN
;
A
#
# COMPACT_ATOMS: atom_id res chain seq x y z
N MET A 1 -8.22 -15.99 -22.73
CA MET A 1 -9.05 -16.39 -21.56
C MET A 1 -9.04 -15.37 -20.42
N ILE A 2 -8.12 -14.39 -20.41
CA ILE A 2 -8.02 -13.29 -19.41
C ILE A 2 -9.07 -12.17 -19.64
N SER A 3 -9.60 -12.05 -20.87
CA SER A 3 -10.50 -10.95 -21.26
C SER A 3 -11.91 -11.01 -20.66
N LEU A 4 -12.46 -12.21 -20.42
CA LEU A 4 -13.83 -12.36 -19.90
C LEU A 4 -13.93 -12.05 -18.40
N ASP A 5 -12.91 -12.40 -17.62
CA ASP A 5 -12.89 -12.13 -16.17
C ASP A 5 -12.75 -10.64 -15.89
N PHE A 6 -11.96 -9.91 -16.70
CA PHE A 6 -11.77 -8.48 -16.57
C PHE A 6 -13.04 -7.69 -16.87
N THR A 7 -13.74 -8.03 -17.94
CA THR A 7 -15.02 -7.39 -18.31
C THR A 7 -16.09 -7.61 -17.26
N ASN A 8 -16.17 -8.83 -16.70
CA ASN A 8 -17.08 -9.13 -15.61
C ASN A 8 -16.73 -8.34 -14.33
N LEU A 9 -15.44 -8.23 -13.99
CA LEU A 9 -15.01 -7.45 -12.85
C LEU A 9 -15.42 -5.97 -12.99
N PHE A 10 -15.15 -5.34 -14.14
CA PHE A 10 -15.59 -3.96 -14.42
C PHE A 10 -17.09 -3.81 -14.33
N GLY A 11 -17.87 -4.73 -14.90
CA GLY A 11 -19.32 -4.73 -14.81
C GLY A 11 -19.81 -4.76 -13.36
N HIS A 12 -19.26 -5.66 -12.55
CA HIS A 12 -19.61 -5.77 -11.13
C HIS A 12 -19.22 -4.53 -10.33
N VAL A 13 -18.02 -3.99 -10.53
CA VAL A 13 -17.56 -2.77 -9.86
C VAL A 13 -18.41 -1.58 -10.25
N PHE A 14 -18.73 -1.43 -11.55
CA PHE A 14 -19.60 -0.37 -12.03
C PHE A 14 -21.01 -0.47 -11.42
N LEU A 15 -21.64 -1.65 -11.44
CA LEU A 15 -22.94 -1.85 -10.82
C LEU A 15 -22.88 -1.57 -9.31
N ALA A 16 -21.87 -2.07 -8.61
CA ALA A 16 -21.70 -1.87 -7.20
C ALA A 16 -21.56 -0.37 -6.84
N SER A 17 -20.87 0.42 -7.68
CA SER A 17 -20.69 1.86 -7.47
C SER A 17 -22.01 2.65 -7.57
N GLN A 18 -23.01 2.13 -8.25
CA GLN A 18 -24.35 2.73 -8.39
C GLN A 18 -25.36 2.22 -7.35
N MET A 19 -24.95 1.24 -6.52
CA MET A 19 -25.83 0.64 -5.51
C MET A 19 -25.68 1.37 -4.16
N THR A 20 -26.73 1.25 -3.35
CA THR A 20 -26.72 1.76 -1.97
C THR A 20 -25.67 1.01 -1.13
N PRO A 21 -25.07 1.69 -0.12
CA PRO A 21 -24.12 1.05 0.80
C PRO A 21 -24.73 -0.12 1.56
N ALA A 22 -23.89 -1.10 1.92
CA ALA A 22 -24.27 -2.14 2.86
C ALA A 22 -24.44 -1.56 4.26
N VAL A 23 -25.42 -2.07 5.01
CA VAL A 23 -25.72 -1.63 6.38
C VAL A 23 -25.42 -2.78 7.34
N PHE A 24 -24.63 -2.45 8.37
CA PHE A 24 -24.27 -3.40 9.44
C PHE A 24 -24.77 -2.87 10.78
N ASP A 25 -25.39 -3.74 11.55
CA ASP A 25 -25.64 -3.51 12.97
C ASP A 25 -24.40 -3.99 13.74
N THR A 26 -23.77 -3.08 14.46
CA THR A 26 -22.59 -3.40 15.28
C THR A 26 -22.96 -3.37 16.76
N VAL A 27 -22.55 -4.41 17.47
CA VAL A 27 -22.78 -4.54 18.92
C VAL A 27 -21.41 -4.64 19.60
N ARG A 28 -21.24 -3.87 20.67
CA ARG A 28 -20.08 -3.95 21.53
C ARG A 28 -20.56 -4.30 22.94
N ALA A 29 -20.01 -5.35 23.52
CA ALA A 29 -20.25 -5.75 24.88
C ALA A 29 -18.95 -5.67 25.69
N ASP A 30 -18.98 -4.89 26.76
CA ASP A 30 -17.90 -4.80 27.74
C ASP A 30 -18.33 -5.60 28.98
N LEU A 31 -17.63 -6.70 29.28
CA LEU A 31 -17.88 -7.57 30.41
C LEU A 31 -16.85 -7.27 31.51
N THR A 32 -17.28 -6.77 32.64
CA THR A 32 -16.39 -6.31 33.70
C THR A 32 -16.58 -7.13 34.98
N GLN A 33 -15.48 -7.63 35.54
CA GLN A 33 -15.45 -8.31 36.81
C GLN A 33 -14.14 -8.00 37.55
N ASN A 34 -14.22 -7.63 38.80
CA ASN A 34 -13.06 -7.35 39.68
C ASN A 34 -12.05 -6.34 39.06
N GLY A 35 -12.54 -5.33 38.35
CA GLY A 35 -11.69 -4.31 37.70
C GLY A 35 -11.07 -4.73 36.36
N VAL A 36 -11.28 -5.95 35.89
CA VAL A 36 -10.83 -6.43 34.56
C VAL A 36 -12.00 -6.38 33.61
N THR A 37 -11.76 -5.82 32.42
CA THR A 37 -12.77 -5.68 31.36
C THR A 37 -12.39 -6.52 30.15
N PHE A 38 -13.30 -7.41 29.74
CA PHE A 38 -13.24 -8.16 28.49
C PHE A 38 -14.20 -7.53 27.48
N ARG A 39 -13.73 -7.32 26.27
CA ARG A 39 -14.51 -6.69 25.20
C ARG A 39 -14.82 -7.68 24.10
N ALA A 40 -16.09 -7.82 23.78
CA ALA A 40 -16.57 -8.55 22.62
C ALA A 40 -17.20 -7.60 21.62
N ASN A 41 -16.83 -7.72 20.35
CA ASN A 41 -17.42 -6.96 19.26
C ASN A 41 -18.16 -7.92 18.32
N GLY A 42 -19.39 -7.58 17.96
CA GLY A 42 -20.18 -8.30 16.98
C GLY A 42 -20.59 -7.37 15.84
N SER A 43 -20.76 -7.95 14.68
CA SER A 43 -21.28 -7.25 13.50
C SER A 43 -22.23 -8.19 12.77
N GLN A 44 -23.40 -7.71 12.43
CA GLN A 44 -24.38 -8.44 11.66
C GLN A 44 -24.81 -7.59 10.46
N MET A 45 -24.73 -8.15 9.27
CA MET A 45 -25.25 -7.49 8.06
C MET A 45 -26.78 -7.40 8.16
N LYS A 46 -27.30 -6.18 8.06
CA LYS A 46 -28.73 -5.88 8.05
C LYS A 46 -29.26 -5.70 6.63
N PHE A 47 -28.44 -5.12 5.77
CA PHE A 47 -28.78 -4.88 4.38
C PHE A 47 -27.52 -5.07 3.52
N GLU A 48 -27.62 -5.91 2.49
CA GLU A 48 -26.47 -6.29 1.68
C GLU A 48 -25.94 -5.14 0.81
N GLY A 49 -26.82 -4.27 0.29
CA GLY A 49 -26.43 -3.18 -0.59
C GLY A 49 -25.57 -3.66 -1.76
N PHE A 50 -24.47 -2.96 -2.04
CA PHE A 50 -23.56 -3.31 -3.13
C PHE A 50 -22.85 -4.65 -2.95
N THR A 51 -22.73 -5.20 -1.72
CA THR A 51 -22.05 -6.47 -1.48
C THR A 51 -22.79 -7.66 -2.08
N LYS A 52 -24.05 -7.47 -2.49
CA LYS A 52 -24.82 -8.48 -3.24
C LYS A 52 -24.19 -8.77 -4.62
N VAL A 53 -23.58 -7.77 -5.23
CA VAL A 53 -22.97 -7.84 -6.55
C VAL A 53 -21.44 -7.98 -6.46
N TYR A 54 -20.83 -7.24 -5.55
CA TYR A 54 -19.38 -7.20 -5.38
C TYR A 54 -19.01 -7.52 -3.92
N LYS A 55 -18.55 -8.75 -3.69
CA LYS A 55 -18.12 -9.21 -2.36
C LYS A 55 -16.70 -8.76 -2.09
N THR A 56 -16.48 -8.16 -0.93
CA THR A 56 -15.15 -7.82 -0.41
C THR A 56 -14.73 -8.79 0.68
N ASP A 57 -13.43 -8.93 0.94
CA ASP A 57 -12.92 -9.81 2.01
C ASP A 57 -13.39 -9.39 3.42
N THR A 58 -13.94 -8.19 3.57
CA THR A 58 -14.57 -7.71 4.79
C THR A 58 -15.86 -8.45 5.15
N ASP A 59 -16.50 -9.12 4.21
CA ASP A 59 -17.72 -9.89 4.43
C ASP A 59 -17.55 -11.10 5.35
N LYS A 60 -16.31 -11.53 5.61
CA LYS A 60 -15.98 -12.67 6.48
C LYS A 60 -16.08 -12.38 7.98
N LYS A 61 -16.32 -11.13 8.39
CA LYS A 61 -16.35 -10.72 9.81
C LYS A 61 -17.76 -10.66 10.42
N ASN A 62 -18.71 -11.43 9.92
CA ASN A 62 -20.02 -11.55 10.56
C ASN A 62 -19.92 -12.37 11.86
N THR A 63 -19.48 -11.72 12.92
CA THR A 63 -19.49 -12.32 14.27
C THR A 63 -20.79 -11.91 14.97
N LYS A 64 -21.77 -12.80 14.99
CA LYS A 64 -23.03 -12.55 15.68
C LYS A 64 -22.85 -12.79 17.17
N LEU A 65 -23.00 -11.74 17.97
CA LEU A 65 -23.12 -11.89 19.43
C LEU A 65 -24.56 -12.26 19.80
N PRO A 66 -24.75 -13.01 20.89
CA PRO A 66 -26.08 -13.22 21.44
C PRO A 66 -26.68 -11.89 21.90
N VAL A 67 -28.00 -11.85 22.06
CA VAL A 67 -28.68 -10.67 22.60
C VAL A 67 -28.31 -10.54 24.09
N LEU A 68 -27.54 -9.50 24.39
CA LEU A 68 -27.09 -9.18 25.75
C LEU A 68 -27.88 -7.99 26.29
N LYS A 69 -28.17 -7.98 27.60
CA LYS A 69 -28.80 -6.85 28.29
C LYS A 69 -27.79 -6.22 29.23
N GLU A 70 -27.88 -4.93 29.41
CA GLU A 70 -27.07 -4.21 30.39
C GLU A 70 -27.32 -4.76 31.83
N GLY A 71 -26.21 -5.00 32.55
CA GLY A 71 -26.28 -5.61 33.87
C GLY A 71 -26.54 -7.12 33.89
N GLN A 72 -26.63 -7.77 32.73
CA GLN A 72 -26.78 -9.23 32.65
C GLN A 72 -25.52 -9.94 33.19
N GLN A 73 -25.71 -10.89 34.08
CA GLN A 73 -24.63 -11.77 34.52
C GLN A 73 -24.38 -12.84 33.44
N VAL A 74 -23.12 -13.05 33.13
CA VAL A 74 -22.65 -14.04 32.15
C VAL A 74 -21.71 -14.99 32.88
N GLU A 75 -21.89 -16.29 32.69
CA GLU A 75 -21.05 -17.30 33.27
C GLU A 75 -19.71 -17.41 32.52
N LEU A 76 -18.61 -17.36 33.26
CA LEU A 76 -17.26 -17.55 32.73
C LEU A 76 -16.96 -19.05 32.58
N SER A 77 -16.82 -19.56 31.39
CA SER A 77 -16.51 -20.96 31.14
C SER A 77 -14.99 -21.27 31.21
N ALA A 78 -14.17 -20.40 30.61
CA ALA A 78 -12.71 -20.56 30.62
C ALA A 78 -11.99 -19.25 30.32
N ILE A 79 -10.76 -19.12 30.83
CA ILE A 79 -9.82 -18.06 30.43
C ILE A 79 -8.65 -18.72 29.71
N ASN A 80 -8.45 -18.35 28.44
CA ASN A 80 -7.35 -18.85 27.64
C ASN A 80 -6.31 -17.72 27.45
N PRO A 81 -5.27 -17.66 28.31
CA PRO A 81 -4.22 -16.65 28.15
C PRO A 81 -3.40 -16.95 26.90
N SER A 82 -3.14 -15.93 26.11
CA SER A 82 -2.24 -16.03 24.95
C SER A 82 -1.30 -14.84 24.95
N GLN A 83 -0.03 -15.12 24.67
CA GLN A 83 0.97 -14.08 24.51
C GLN A 83 1.07 -13.68 23.03
N HIS A 84 1.00 -12.39 22.78
CA HIS A 84 1.16 -11.80 21.45
C HIS A 84 2.26 -10.75 21.48
N PHE A 85 3.00 -10.68 20.41
CA PHE A 85 4.01 -9.64 20.21
C PHE A 85 3.58 -8.74 19.06
N THR A 86 3.91 -7.46 19.16
CA THR A 86 3.77 -6.53 18.02
C THR A 86 4.61 -7.03 16.86
N GLN A 87 4.02 -7.03 15.68
CA GLN A 87 4.72 -7.40 14.45
C GLN A 87 5.24 -6.14 13.76
N PRO A 88 6.38 -6.21 13.07
CA PRO A 88 6.83 -5.11 12.22
C PRO A 88 5.80 -4.84 11.11
N PRO A 89 5.87 -3.66 10.46
CA PRO A 89 5.05 -3.40 9.27
C PRO A 89 5.18 -4.53 8.24
N ALA A 90 4.07 -4.89 7.61
CA ALA A 90 4.09 -5.91 6.58
C ALA A 90 4.91 -5.43 5.37
N ARG A 91 5.62 -6.36 4.71
CA ARG A 91 6.28 -6.07 3.44
C ARG A 91 5.25 -5.71 2.38
N TYR A 92 5.66 -4.91 1.41
CA TYR A 92 4.78 -4.50 0.32
C TYR A 92 4.40 -5.68 -0.57
N SER A 93 3.12 -5.74 -0.92
CA SER A 93 2.63 -6.50 -2.07
C SER A 93 2.59 -5.58 -3.29
N GLU A 94 2.36 -6.12 -4.49
CA GLU A 94 2.17 -5.30 -5.70
C GLU A 94 1.11 -4.21 -5.47
N ALA A 95 -0.05 -4.58 -4.95
CA ALA A 95 -1.14 -3.64 -4.70
C ALA A 95 -0.81 -2.57 -3.65
N THR A 96 -0.14 -2.95 -2.55
CA THR A 96 0.24 -1.99 -1.51
C THR A 96 1.39 -1.10 -1.95
N LEU A 97 2.30 -1.58 -2.80
CA LEU A 97 3.36 -0.77 -3.39
C LEU A 97 2.77 0.29 -4.33
N VAL A 98 1.85 -0.11 -5.23
CA VAL A 98 1.14 0.85 -6.10
C VAL A 98 0.45 1.93 -5.27
N LYS A 99 -0.26 1.53 -4.21
CA LYS A 99 -0.94 2.47 -3.34
C LYS A 99 0.02 3.49 -2.70
N VAL A 100 1.17 3.03 -2.22
CA VAL A 100 2.18 3.93 -1.61
C VAL A 100 2.82 4.84 -2.66
N LEU A 101 3.09 4.36 -3.87
CA LEU A 101 3.58 5.19 -4.97
C LEU A 101 2.58 6.29 -5.32
N GLU A 102 1.29 5.93 -5.43
CA GLU A 102 0.19 6.87 -5.69
C GLU A 102 0.05 7.91 -4.57
N GLU A 103 0.04 7.48 -3.31
CA GLU A 103 -0.06 8.37 -2.13
C GLU A 103 1.09 9.38 -2.05
N ASN A 104 2.27 9.02 -2.55
CA ASN A 104 3.44 9.90 -2.58
C ASN A 104 3.61 10.65 -3.91
N GLY A 105 2.71 10.51 -4.86
CA GLY A 105 2.78 11.18 -6.15
C GLY A 105 3.87 10.67 -7.10
N VAL A 106 4.42 9.48 -6.83
CA VAL A 106 5.48 8.84 -7.61
C VAL A 106 4.88 7.95 -8.70
N GLY A 107 5.13 8.29 -9.94
CA GLY A 107 4.57 7.59 -11.10
C GLY A 107 3.12 7.99 -11.43
N ARG A 108 2.57 7.30 -12.40
CA ARG A 108 1.21 7.50 -12.91
C ARG A 108 0.58 6.12 -13.20
N PRO A 109 -0.74 6.00 -13.39
CA PRO A 109 -1.40 4.71 -13.66
C PRO A 109 -0.74 3.89 -14.78
N SER A 110 -0.21 4.57 -15.80
CA SER A 110 0.48 3.92 -16.93
C SER A 110 1.88 3.39 -16.60
N THR A 111 2.51 3.87 -15.52
CA THR A 111 3.90 3.51 -15.16
C THR A 111 4.00 2.56 -13.97
N TYR A 112 2.98 2.42 -13.14
CA TYR A 112 3.05 1.55 -11.96
C TYR A 112 3.39 0.09 -12.30
N ALA A 113 2.64 -0.51 -13.22
CA ALA A 113 2.87 -1.90 -13.59
C ALA A 113 4.23 -2.12 -14.28
N PRO A 114 4.66 -1.29 -15.26
CA PRO A 114 6.01 -1.36 -15.83
C PRO A 114 7.13 -1.21 -14.78
N THR A 115 6.96 -0.35 -13.78
CA THR A 115 7.95 -0.16 -12.71
C THR A 115 8.10 -1.42 -11.87
N ILE A 116 6.97 -2.00 -11.43
CA ILE A 116 6.95 -3.25 -10.66
C ILE A 116 7.56 -4.40 -11.44
N ASP A 117 7.23 -4.52 -12.72
CA ASP A 117 7.82 -5.52 -13.61
C ASP A 117 9.33 -5.32 -13.78
N THR A 118 9.79 -4.07 -13.87
CA THR A 118 11.20 -3.73 -14.02
C THR A 118 12.02 -4.11 -12.80
N ILE A 119 11.58 -3.80 -11.58
CA ILE A 119 12.33 -4.14 -10.36
C ILE A 119 12.44 -5.65 -10.14
N GLN A 120 11.43 -6.42 -10.58
CA GLN A 120 11.46 -7.88 -10.56
C GLN A 120 12.40 -8.44 -11.65
N LYS A 121 12.29 -7.97 -12.89
CA LYS A 121 13.13 -8.40 -14.02
C LYS A 121 14.63 -8.12 -13.81
N ARG A 122 14.92 -7.02 -13.11
CA ARG A 122 16.31 -6.68 -12.74
C ARG A 122 16.80 -7.42 -11.51
N TYR A 123 15.97 -8.29 -10.91
CA TYR A 123 16.29 -9.03 -9.69
C TYR A 123 16.63 -8.14 -8.48
N TYR A 124 16.08 -6.91 -8.42
CA TYR A 124 16.23 -6.07 -7.25
C TYR A 124 15.33 -6.55 -6.10
N VAL A 125 14.16 -7.09 -6.46
CA VAL A 125 13.24 -7.74 -5.54
C VAL A 125 12.79 -9.09 -6.07
N LYS A 126 12.40 -9.99 -5.18
CA LYS A 126 11.72 -11.24 -5.49
C LYS A 126 10.37 -11.31 -4.77
N LEU A 127 9.41 -12.02 -5.36
CA LEU A 127 8.15 -12.33 -4.71
C LEU A 127 8.30 -13.55 -3.80
N ASN A 128 7.93 -13.38 -2.53
CA ASN A 128 7.72 -14.47 -1.59
C ASN A 128 6.23 -14.51 -1.23
N GLY A 129 5.48 -15.44 -1.83
CA GLY A 129 4.02 -15.43 -1.80
C GLY A 129 3.45 -14.21 -2.52
N ARG A 130 2.91 -13.24 -1.77
CA ARG A 130 2.38 -11.97 -2.29
C ARG A 130 3.23 -10.76 -1.90
N ALA A 131 4.29 -10.96 -1.15
CA ALA A 131 5.13 -9.89 -0.62
C ALA A 131 6.44 -9.78 -1.38
N PHE A 132 6.90 -8.56 -1.61
CA PHE A 132 8.23 -8.30 -2.13
C PHE A 132 9.27 -8.44 -1.04
N GLU A 133 10.36 -9.11 -1.37
CA GLU A 133 11.59 -9.16 -0.58
C GLU A 133 12.73 -8.59 -1.41
N PRO A 134 13.53 -7.67 -0.85
CA PRO A 134 14.74 -7.23 -1.52
C PRO A 134 15.70 -8.41 -1.70
N THR A 135 16.49 -8.38 -2.76
CA THR A 135 17.59 -9.30 -2.97
C THR A 135 18.90 -8.63 -2.55
N GLU A 136 19.95 -9.43 -2.35
CA GLU A 136 21.28 -8.89 -2.08
C GLU A 136 21.73 -7.89 -3.16
N LEU A 137 21.44 -8.19 -4.44
CA LEU A 137 21.71 -7.26 -5.54
C LEU A 137 20.89 -5.97 -5.39
N GLY A 138 19.62 -6.07 -4.99
CA GLY A 138 18.77 -4.90 -4.77
C GLY A 138 19.31 -4.00 -3.68
N GLU A 139 19.71 -4.57 -2.55
CA GLU A 139 20.29 -3.84 -1.42
C GLU A 139 21.61 -3.15 -1.82
N ILE A 140 22.52 -3.86 -2.52
CA ILE A 140 23.78 -3.26 -3.00
C ILE A 140 23.54 -2.08 -3.95
N VAL A 141 22.58 -2.21 -4.87
CA VAL A 141 22.24 -1.14 -5.82
C VAL A 141 21.63 0.04 -5.12
N ASP A 142 20.75 -0.19 -4.15
CA ASP A 142 20.10 0.84 -3.35
C ASP A 142 21.14 1.64 -2.55
N ASP A 143 21.99 0.97 -1.78
CA ASP A 143 23.09 1.57 -1.02
C ASP A 143 24.03 2.41 -1.91
N LEU A 144 24.33 1.89 -3.12
CA LEU A 144 25.20 2.59 -4.07
C LEU A 144 24.53 3.86 -4.60
N ILE A 145 23.25 3.79 -4.96
CA ILE A 145 22.54 4.96 -5.48
C ILE A 145 22.31 5.99 -4.36
N GLU A 146 21.94 5.58 -3.14
CA GLU A 146 21.82 6.49 -2.00
C GLU A 146 23.16 7.20 -1.68
N THR A 147 24.28 6.48 -1.82
CA THR A 147 25.61 7.03 -1.54
C THR A 147 26.05 8.07 -2.57
N PHE A 148 25.77 7.86 -3.85
CA PHE A 148 26.28 8.68 -4.93
C PHE A 148 25.27 9.68 -5.48
N PHE A 149 23.97 9.39 -5.34
CA PHE A 149 22.86 10.17 -5.91
C PHE A 149 21.73 10.37 -4.89
N PRO A 150 22.01 10.92 -3.70
CA PRO A 150 21.01 11.01 -2.62
C PRO A 150 19.79 11.88 -3.00
N ASP A 151 19.99 12.90 -3.84
CA ASP A 151 18.90 13.79 -4.26
C ASP A 151 17.92 13.07 -5.19
N ILE A 152 18.41 12.16 -6.07
CA ILE A 152 17.58 11.42 -7.03
C ILE A 152 16.75 10.34 -6.35
N VAL A 153 17.29 9.70 -5.30
CA VAL A 153 16.60 8.62 -4.58
C VAL A 153 15.48 9.17 -3.68
N ASN A 154 15.44 10.47 -3.47
CA ASN A 154 14.41 11.11 -2.66
C ASN A 154 13.03 10.98 -3.32
N ILE A 155 12.05 10.52 -2.56
CA ILE A 155 10.66 10.37 -2.99
C ILE A 155 10.10 11.72 -3.46
N ASP A 156 10.38 12.80 -2.73
CA ASP A 156 9.92 14.14 -3.05
C ASP A 156 10.49 14.65 -4.38
N PHE A 157 11.74 14.28 -4.71
CA PHE A 157 12.35 14.61 -6.00
C PHE A 157 11.55 14.00 -7.17
N THR A 158 11.22 12.72 -7.08
CA THR A 158 10.45 12.05 -8.13
C THR A 158 9.02 12.59 -8.20
N ALA A 159 8.37 12.81 -7.08
CA ALA A 159 7.03 13.39 -7.02
C ALA A 159 6.98 14.81 -7.62
N GLN A 160 8.00 15.65 -7.34
CA GLN A 160 8.10 16.97 -7.91
C GLN A 160 8.34 16.92 -9.41
N LEU A 161 9.22 16.03 -9.89
CA LEU A 161 9.46 15.84 -11.34
C LEU A 161 8.18 15.42 -12.07
N GLU A 162 7.40 14.51 -11.50
CA GLU A 162 6.11 14.10 -12.05
C GLU A 162 5.12 15.27 -12.13
N SER A 163 5.09 16.13 -11.10
CA SER A 163 4.27 17.34 -11.09
C SER A 163 4.72 18.36 -12.15
N ASP A 164 6.03 18.58 -12.28
CA ASP A 164 6.59 19.49 -13.26
C ASP A 164 6.31 18.99 -14.70
N LEU A 165 6.30 17.67 -14.92
CA LEU A 165 5.91 17.08 -16.23
C LEU A 165 4.43 17.30 -16.53
N ASP A 166 3.55 17.23 -15.54
CA ASP A 166 2.14 17.57 -15.73
C ASP A 166 1.96 19.06 -16.07
N GLU A 167 2.71 19.96 -15.43
CA GLU A 167 2.69 21.39 -15.75
C GLU A 167 3.17 21.69 -17.18
N ILE A 168 4.15 20.94 -17.68
CA ILE A 168 4.57 21.02 -19.09
C ILE A 168 3.43 20.56 -20.01
N ALA A 169 2.76 19.45 -19.68
CA ALA A 169 1.64 18.93 -20.47
C ALA A 169 0.47 19.93 -20.52
N GLU A 170 0.24 20.68 -19.44
CA GLU A 170 -0.75 21.75 -19.35
C GLU A 170 -0.28 23.09 -19.93
N GLN A 171 0.92 23.15 -20.52
CA GLN A 171 1.56 24.36 -21.11
C GLN A 171 1.78 25.50 -20.08
N LYS A 172 1.89 25.17 -18.80
CA LYS A 172 2.16 26.14 -17.74
C LYS A 172 3.64 26.40 -17.56
N GLU A 173 4.50 25.43 -17.89
CA GLU A 173 5.95 25.53 -17.78
C GLU A 173 6.67 25.09 -19.08
N GLN A 174 7.88 25.60 -19.29
CA GLN A 174 8.71 25.26 -20.44
C GLN A 174 9.59 24.05 -20.11
N TRP A 175 9.53 23.02 -20.92
CA TRP A 175 10.28 21.77 -20.71
C TRP A 175 11.79 21.96 -20.56
N THR A 176 12.38 22.94 -21.26
CA THR A 176 13.81 23.24 -21.20
C THR A 176 14.25 23.74 -19.82
N GLY A 177 13.40 24.55 -19.17
CA GLY A 177 13.65 25.04 -17.81
C GLY A 177 13.58 23.91 -16.78
N VAL A 178 12.62 23.00 -16.94
CA VAL A 178 12.47 21.82 -16.10
C VAL A 178 13.71 20.92 -16.23
N ILE A 179 14.12 20.57 -17.46
CA ILE A 179 15.30 19.73 -17.67
C ILE A 179 16.56 20.37 -17.07
N ASP A 180 16.79 21.68 -17.25
CA ASP A 180 17.94 22.35 -16.70
C ASP A 180 17.97 22.29 -15.17
N ARG A 181 16.80 22.42 -14.51
CA ARG A 181 16.63 22.33 -13.04
C ARG A 181 17.07 20.97 -12.50
N TYR A 182 16.74 19.88 -13.21
CA TYR A 182 17.06 18.52 -12.76
C TYR A 182 18.46 18.07 -13.22
N TYR A 183 18.89 18.46 -14.41
CA TYR A 183 20.16 18.02 -15.00
C TYR A 183 21.38 18.61 -14.28
N ARG A 184 21.35 19.87 -13.88
CA ARG A 184 22.52 20.53 -13.26
C ARG A 184 22.92 19.93 -11.90
N PRO A 185 21.99 19.63 -10.96
CA PRO A 185 22.34 18.90 -9.75
C PRO A 185 22.87 17.50 -10.06
N PHE A 186 22.19 16.76 -10.94
CA PHE A 186 22.61 15.43 -11.38
C PHE A 186 24.02 15.39 -11.99
N GLU A 187 24.36 16.34 -12.87
CA GLU A 187 25.70 16.43 -13.45
C GLU A 187 26.79 16.59 -12.40
N LYS A 188 26.54 17.39 -11.35
CA LYS A 188 27.46 17.54 -10.24
C LYS A 188 27.63 16.25 -9.42
N GLU A 189 26.53 15.56 -9.13
CA GLU A 189 26.58 14.26 -8.45
C GLU A 189 27.33 13.22 -9.29
N LEU A 190 27.11 13.20 -10.60
CA LEU A 190 27.78 12.29 -11.52
C LEU A 190 29.31 12.53 -11.53
N ILE A 191 29.76 13.77 -11.58
CA ILE A 191 31.17 14.13 -11.50
C ILE A 191 31.77 13.68 -10.16
N ASN A 192 31.07 13.93 -9.06
CA ASN A 192 31.52 13.51 -7.72
C ASN A 192 31.59 11.98 -7.60
N ALA A 193 30.63 11.26 -8.18
CA ALA A 193 30.63 9.80 -8.19
C ALA A 193 31.80 9.23 -8.98
N ASP A 194 32.11 9.79 -10.16
CA ASP A 194 33.25 9.37 -10.98
C ASP A 194 34.58 9.63 -10.26
N GLU A 195 34.76 10.78 -9.60
CA GLU A 195 35.95 11.08 -8.84
C GLU A 195 36.15 10.16 -7.62
N LYS A 196 35.07 9.84 -6.89
CA LYS A 196 35.14 8.90 -5.75
C LYS A 196 35.49 7.48 -6.20
N ASN A 197 34.89 7.04 -7.32
CA ASN A 197 35.14 5.70 -7.88
C ASN A 197 36.59 5.55 -8.37
N ARG A 198 37.18 6.59 -8.95
CA ARG A 198 38.61 6.60 -9.37
C ARG A 198 39.58 6.57 -8.18
N LYS A 199 39.19 7.14 -7.03
CA LYS A 199 40.03 7.16 -5.82
C LYS A 199 39.98 5.84 -5.01
N ASN A 200 38.91 5.06 -5.17
CA ASN A 200 38.71 3.75 -4.54
C ASN A 200 38.34 2.70 -5.61
N PRO A 201 39.28 2.29 -6.50
CA PRO A 201 39.03 1.17 -7.40
C PRO A 201 39.05 -0.12 -6.57
N ASN A 202 37.89 -0.70 -6.33
CA ASN A 202 37.79 -2.08 -5.83
C ASN A 202 38.09 -3.07 -6.95
#